data_cfb32c3d99b9769c48cee01c5f731d87
#
_entry.id   cfb32c3d99b9769c48cee01c5f731d87
#
_cell.length_a   1.000
_cell.length_b   1.000
_cell.length_c   1.000
_cell.angle_alpha   90.00
_cell.angle_beta   90.00
_cell.angle_gamma   90.00
#
_symmetry.space_group_name_H-M   'P 1'
#
loop_
_entity.id
_entity.type
_entity.pdbx_description
1 polymer ?
#
loop_
_entity_poly.entity_id
_entity_poly.type
_entity_poly.pdbx_seq_one_letter_code
_entity_poly.pdbx_strand_id
1 'polypeptide(L)'
;VSTPVIAGAVRTPIGAFMGALSPVPATDLGAIVIREALVRAGVPGDRVDDVLMGCILQAGLGQGPARQAAMAAGVPGTVPATTVNQLCGSGLRAVGMAAQEIRAGDAEVVVAGGMESMSRAPHVAYLRDGHRLGDAAMRDTLIADGLWCALTDQHMGGTAEVVAERFGVSREDQDAFAAESQRLARLAMEREHFRDQVVPVPVPQRRGDPVMVDTDEHPRPDTTRETLAGLRPAFREGGTVTAGNASGIN
;
A
#
# COMPACT_ATOMS: atom_id res chain seq x y z
N VAL A 1 13.49 21.17 21.98
CA VAL A 1 12.98 20.46 20.79
C VAL A 1 12.53 19.08 21.26
N SER A 2 11.24 18.79 21.10
CA SER A 2 10.69 17.50 21.48
C SER A 2 11.26 16.39 20.58
N THR A 3 11.58 15.24 21.16
CA THR A 3 11.97 14.05 20.39
C THR A 3 10.71 13.23 20.09
N PRO A 4 10.25 13.14 18.83
CA PRO A 4 9.09 12.33 18.51
C PRO A 4 9.41 10.83 18.75
N VAL A 5 8.41 10.11 19.25
CA VAL A 5 8.46 8.66 19.46
C VAL A 5 7.31 8.00 18.69
N ILE A 6 7.47 6.75 18.32
CA ILE A 6 6.42 5.96 17.70
C ILE A 6 5.72 5.14 18.77
N ALA A 7 4.40 5.25 18.83
CA ALA A 7 3.54 4.45 19.68
C ALA A 7 2.41 3.81 18.86
N GLY A 8 2.02 2.59 19.18
CA GLY A 8 0.88 1.93 18.55
C GLY A 8 1.09 1.57 17.06
N ALA A 9 2.29 1.15 16.65
CA ALA A 9 2.56 0.74 15.28
C ALA A 9 1.82 -0.57 14.92
N VAL A 10 0.95 -0.51 13.91
CA VAL A 10 0.11 -1.62 13.46
C VAL A 10 -0.06 -1.63 11.94
N ARG A 11 -0.45 -2.77 11.39
CA ARG A 11 -0.82 -2.93 9.97
C ARG A 11 -1.95 -3.93 9.79
N THR A 12 -2.66 -3.85 8.68
CA THR A 12 -3.50 -4.96 8.21
C THR A 12 -2.64 -6.11 7.69
N PRO A 13 -3.19 -7.31 7.46
CA PRO A 13 -2.57 -8.26 6.56
C PRO A 13 -2.29 -7.64 5.19
N ILE A 14 -1.26 -8.10 4.52
CA ILE A 14 -0.99 -7.74 3.13
C ILE A 14 -1.75 -8.72 2.24
N GLY A 15 -2.76 -8.20 1.52
CA GLY A 15 -3.57 -8.97 0.59
C GLY A 15 -2.83 -9.39 -0.67
N ALA A 16 -3.43 -10.25 -1.45
CA ALA A 16 -3.08 -10.48 -2.85
C ALA A 16 -4.00 -9.66 -3.78
N PHE A 17 -3.52 -9.36 -4.97
CA PHE A 17 -4.35 -8.69 -5.98
C PHE A 17 -5.59 -9.53 -6.30
N MET A 18 -6.77 -8.91 -6.20
CA MET A 18 -8.08 -9.57 -6.29
C MET A 18 -8.31 -10.69 -5.26
N GLY A 19 -7.52 -10.71 -4.17
CA GLY A 19 -7.61 -11.68 -3.08
C GLY A 19 -8.62 -11.31 -2.00
N ALA A 20 -8.38 -11.84 -0.78
CA ALA A 20 -9.33 -11.77 0.34
C ALA A 20 -9.72 -10.34 0.74
N LEU A 21 -8.80 -9.38 0.67
CA LEU A 21 -9.05 -7.97 1.00
C LEU A 21 -9.63 -7.14 -0.15
N SER A 22 -9.78 -7.70 -1.35
CA SER A 22 -10.26 -6.97 -2.54
C SER A 22 -11.61 -6.26 -2.38
N PRO A 23 -12.59 -6.74 -1.57
CA PRO A 23 -13.84 -6.02 -1.35
C PRO A 23 -13.72 -4.78 -0.47
N VAL A 24 -12.61 -4.63 0.28
CA VAL A 24 -12.47 -3.59 1.31
C VAL A 24 -11.83 -2.33 0.72
N PRO A 25 -12.46 -1.15 0.80
CA PRO A 25 -11.88 0.11 0.37
C PRO A 25 -10.62 0.47 1.17
N ALA A 26 -9.68 1.19 0.54
CA ALA A 26 -8.47 1.67 1.23
C ALA A 26 -8.80 2.51 2.47
N THR A 27 -9.86 3.34 2.42
CA THR A 27 -10.31 4.16 3.54
C THR A 27 -10.76 3.35 4.75
N ASP A 28 -11.38 2.18 4.51
CA ASP A 28 -11.82 1.29 5.59
C ASP A 28 -10.62 0.54 6.20
N LEU A 29 -9.67 0.09 5.37
CA LEU A 29 -8.40 -0.46 5.85
C LEU A 29 -7.65 0.57 6.71
N GLY A 30 -7.59 1.83 6.25
CA GLY A 30 -7.02 2.94 6.99
C GLY A 30 -7.72 3.18 8.33
N ALA A 31 -9.05 3.16 8.34
CA ALA A 31 -9.84 3.35 9.57
C ALA A 31 -9.57 2.26 10.62
N ILE A 32 -9.43 1.00 10.19
CA ILE A 32 -9.13 -0.13 11.07
C ILE A 32 -7.78 0.08 11.77
N VAL A 33 -6.73 0.41 11.02
CA VAL A 33 -5.39 0.58 11.59
C VAL A 33 -5.27 1.85 12.43
N ILE A 34 -5.91 2.96 12.05
CA ILE A 34 -5.94 4.19 12.85
C ILE A 34 -6.58 3.90 14.20
N ARG A 35 -7.75 3.27 14.23
CA ARG A 35 -8.45 2.93 15.47
C ARG A 35 -7.58 2.06 16.37
N GLU A 36 -7.01 1.00 15.85
CA GLU A 36 -6.19 0.08 16.61
C GLU A 36 -4.89 0.73 17.10
N ALA A 37 -4.24 1.57 16.28
CA ALA A 37 -3.05 2.30 16.68
C ALA A 37 -3.33 3.21 17.89
N LEU A 38 -4.44 3.92 17.88
CA LEU A 38 -4.87 4.77 19.00
C LEU A 38 -5.16 3.94 20.25
N VAL A 39 -5.85 2.81 20.11
CA VAL A 39 -6.12 1.89 21.23
C VAL A 39 -4.82 1.40 21.87
N ARG A 40 -3.87 0.93 21.06
CA ARG A 40 -2.58 0.41 21.55
C ARG A 40 -1.70 1.50 22.16
N ALA A 41 -1.77 2.70 21.61
CA ALA A 41 -1.05 3.85 22.16
C ALA A 41 -1.71 4.39 23.46
N GLY A 42 -2.93 3.96 23.79
CA GLY A 42 -3.69 4.52 24.91
C GLY A 42 -4.08 5.98 24.69
N VAL A 43 -4.23 6.40 23.43
CA VAL A 43 -4.53 7.79 23.04
C VAL A 43 -5.98 7.87 22.56
N PRO A 44 -6.83 8.65 23.22
CA PRO A 44 -8.19 8.89 22.73
C PRO A 44 -8.16 9.78 21.47
N GLY A 45 -9.15 9.60 20.60
CA GLY A 45 -9.19 10.29 19.30
C GLY A 45 -9.24 11.82 19.38
N ASP A 46 -9.78 12.38 20.47
CA ASP A 46 -9.85 13.83 20.72
C ASP A 46 -8.51 14.45 21.18
N ARG A 47 -7.49 13.64 21.41
CA ARG A 47 -6.12 14.07 21.70
C ARG A 47 -5.22 14.05 20.47
N VAL A 48 -5.75 13.66 19.33
CA VAL A 48 -5.02 13.69 18.05
C VAL A 48 -5.06 15.12 17.50
N ASP A 49 -3.91 15.66 17.13
CA ASP A 49 -3.76 16.99 16.55
C ASP A 49 -3.83 16.97 15.02
N ASP A 50 -3.29 15.92 14.37
CA ASP A 50 -3.37 15.74 12.90
C ASP A 50 -3.37 14.27 12.50
N VAL A 51 -3.89 13.99 11.31
CA VAL A 51 -3.89 12.67 10.66
C VAL A 51 -3.28 12.76 9.27
N LEU A 52 -2.15 12.09 9.06
CA LEU A 52 -1.40 12.08 7.80
C LEU A 52 -1.42 10.67 7.21
N MET A 53 -2.19 10.45 6.14
CA MET A 53 -2.29 9.12 5.51
C MET A 53 -1.86 9.16 4.05
N GLY A 54 -0.87 8.34 3.72
CA GLY A 54 -0.47 8.08 2.34
C GLY A 54 -1.55 7.32 1.57
N CYS A 55 -1.85 7.76 0.35
CA CYS A 55 -2.72 7.03 -0.58
C CYS A 55 -2.41 7.49 -2.01
N ILE A 56 -2.14 6.55 -2.91
CA ILE A 56 -1.79 6.83 -4.31
C ILE A 56 -3.04 6.81 -5.19
N LEU A 57 -3.79 5.71 -5.13
CA LEU A 57 -4.92 5.40 -6.03
C LEU A 57 -6.22 5.99 -5.47
N GLN A 58 -6.34 7.31 -5.55
CA GLN A 58 -7.45 8.04 -4.94
C GLN A 58 -8.71 8.12 -5.80
N ALA A 59 -8.61 7.78 -7.08
CA ALA A 59 -9.76 7.82 -7.99
C ALA A 59 -10.90 6.93 -7.47
N GLY A 60 -12.12 7.51 -7.40
CA GLY A 60 -13.31 6.80 -6.93
C GLY A 60 -13.43 6.62 -5.42
N LEU A 61 -12.44 7.00 -4.60
CA LEU A 61 -12.54 6.93 -3.14
C LEU A 61 -13.37 8.08 -2.52
N GLY A 62 -13.69 9.11 -3.30
CA GLY A 62 -14.35 10.31 -2.80
C GLY A 62 -13.36 11.35 -2.27
N GLN A 63 -13.90 12.38 -1.61
CA GLN A 63 -13.10 13.50 -1.13
C GLN A 63 -12.29 13.11 0.12
N GLY A 64 -11.00 13.47 0.13
CA GLY A 64 -10.14 13.38 1.31
C GLY A 64 -10.05 11.98 1.93
N PRO A 65 -9.43 10.98 1.27
CA PRO A 65 -9.36 9.62 1.80
C PRO A 65 -8.83 9.53 3.24
N ALA A 66 -7.80 10.31 3.60
CA ALA A 66 -7.30 10.37 4.98
C ALA A 66 -8.38 10.86 5.96
N ARG A 67 -9.18 11.86 5.54
CA ARG A 67 -10.30 12.37 6.34
C ARG A 67 -11.37 11.32 6.57
N GLN A 68 -11.73 10.57 5.53
CA GLN A 68 -12.70 9.48 5.64
C GLN A 68 -12.20 8.41 6.63
N ALA A 69 -10.95 7.97 6.50
CA ALA A 69 -10.36 6.98 7.40
C ALA A 69 -10.31 7.47 8.85
N ALA A 70 -9.88 8.71 9.09
CA ALA A 70 -9.84 9.33 10.42
C ALA A 70 -11.22 9.37 11.09
N MET A 71 -12.22 9.87 10.37
CA MET A 71 -13.60 9.95 10.88
C MET A 71 -14.19 8.57 11.18
N ALA A 72 -13.99 7.61 10.28
CA ALA A 72 -14.44 6.22 10.47
C ALA A 72 -13.70 5.51 11.63
N ALA A 73 -12.48 5.95 11.94
CA ALA A 73 -11.73 5.47 13.11
C ALA A 73 -12.21 6.06 14.44
N GLY A 74 -13.03 7.11 14.43
CA GLY A 74 -13.52 7.80 15.62
C GLY A 74 -12.71 9.04 16.01
N VAL A 75 -11.83 9.53 15.15
CA VAL A 75 -11.14 10.82 15.33
C VAL A 75 -12.17 11.94 15.09
N PRO A 76 -12.28 12.95 15.98
CA PRO A 76 -13.26 14.03 15.84
C PRO A 76 -13.12 14.83 14.54
N GLY A 77 -14.24 15.36 14.05
CA GLY A 77 -14.28 16.18 12.84
C GLY A 77 -13.51 17.51 12.92
N THR A 78 -13.10 17.93 14.10
CA THR A 78 -12.27 19.13 14.35
C THR A 78 -10.79 18.89 14.08
N VAL A 79 -10.34 17.63 14.07
CA VAL A 79 -8.95 17.26 13.80
C VAL A 79 -8.70 17.33 12.29
N PRO A 80 -7.69 18.04 11.80
CA PRO A 80 -7.32 18.03 10.38
C PRO A 80 -6.89 16.63 9.92
N ALA A 81 -6.97 16.39 8.60
CA ALA A 81 -6.51 15.15 8.02
C ALA A 81 -6.05 15.36 6.59
N THR A 82 -4.83 14.97 6.29
CA THR A 82 -4.18 15.20 5.00
C THR A 82 -3.87 13.88 4.30
N THR A 83 -4.29 13.77 3.03
CA THR A 83 -3.88 12.65 2.18
C THR A 83 -2.58 13.01 1.47
N VAL A 84 -1.54 12.21 1.71
CA VAL A 84 -0.20 12.40 1.15
C VAL A 84 -0.01 11.50 -0.05
N ASN A 85 0.46 12.05 -1.16
CA ASN A 85 0.88 11.26 -2.32
C ASN A 85 2.33 11.60 -2.71
N GLN A 86 3.22 10.69 -2.42
CA GLN A 86 4.62 10.64 -2.88
C GLN A 86 4.89 9.23 -3.43
N LEU A 87 3.94 8.69 -4.18
CA LEU A 87 3.95 7.34 -4.72
C LEU A 87 4.24 6.30 -3.62
N CYS A 88 5.04 5.27 -3.89
CA CYS A 88 5.36 4.21 -2.93
C CYS A 88 5.97 4.71 -1.60
N GLY A 89 6.49 5.94 -1.57
CA GLY A 89 7.02 6.59 -0.37
C GLY A 89 5.99 7.30 0.50
N SER A 90 4.71 7.34 0.12
CA SER A 90 3.68 8.18 0.76
C SER A 90 3.52 7.90 2.26
N GLY A 91 3.45 6.62 2.66
CA GLY A 91 3.32 6.24 4.07
C GLY A 91 4.53 6.66 4.91
N LEU A 92 5.74 6.42 4.41
CA LEU A 92 6.97 6.86 5.09
C LEU A 92 7.07 8.39 5.12
N ARG A 93 6.63 9.07 4.05
CA ARG A 93 6.57 10.53 4.02
C ARG A 93 5.63 11.08 5.08
N ALA A 94 4.46 10.48 5.27
CA ALA A 94 3.52 10.85 6.33
C ALA A 94 4.18 10.77 7.73
N VAL A 95 4.91 9.70 8.03
CA VAL A 95 5.67 9.57 9.28
C VAL A 95 6.74 10.66 9.42
N GLY A 96 7.44 10.98 8.33
CA GLY A 96 8.43 12.07 8.32
C GLY A 96 7.81 13.44 8.59
N MET A 97 6.63 13.72 8.01
CA MET A 97 5.88 14.97 8.23
C MET A 97 5.40 15.07 9.68
N ALA A 98 4.81 14.01 10.24
CA ALA A 98 4.41 13.96 11.64
C ALA A 98 5.57 14.27 12.60
N ALA A 99 6.74 13.69 12.34
CA ALA A 99 7.93 13.97 13.13
C ALA A 99 8.40 15.45 13.00
N GLN A 100 8.18 16.08 11.85
CA GLN A 100 8.48 17.51 11.64
C GLN A 100 7.51 18.41 12.41
N GLU A 101 6.20 18.14 12.36
CA GLU A 101 5.17 18.88 13.11
C GLU A 101 5.43 18.84 14.61
N ILE A 102 5.72 17.66 15.18
CA ILE A 102 6.05 17.50 16.60
C ILE A 102 7.32 18.30 16.97
N ARG A 103 8.36 18.27 16.13
CA ARG A 103 9.59 19.04 16.37
C ARG A 103 9.39 20.52 16.24
N ALA A 104 8.50 20.97 15.36
CA ALA A 104 8.14 22.39 15.21
C ALA A 104 7.29 22.91 16.38
N GLY A 105 6.63 22.01 17.11
CA GLY A 105 5.72 22.37 18.19
C GLY A 105 4.29 22.65 17.71
N ASP A 106 3.98 22.31 16.45
CA ASP A 106 2.66 22.50 15.85
C ASP A 106 1.69 21.40 16.29
N ALA A 107 2.20 20.22 16.69
CA ALA A 107 1.43 19.08 17.17
C ALA A 107 2.16 18.34 18.29
N GLU A 108 1.41 17.66 19.14
CA GLU A 108 1.93 16.73 20.17
C GLU A 108 1.64 15.27 19.79
N VAL A 109 0.50 14.99 19.17
CA VAL A 109 0.04 13.65 18.80
C VAL A 109 -0.41 13.65 17.34
N VAL A 110 0.29 12.91 16.50
CA VAL A 110 -0.04 12.77 15.07
C VAL A 110 -0.23 11.30 14.72
N VAL A 111 -1.32 11.00 14.03
CA VAL A 111 -1.49 9.68 13.40
C VAL A 111 -0.90 9.74 12.00
N ALA A 112 0.07 8.87 11.73
CA ALA A 112 0.74 8.83 10.43
C ALA A 112 0.86 7.41 9.89
N GLY A 113 0.58 7.23 8.61
CA GLY A 113 0.65 5.92 7.96
C GLY A 113 0.33 5.99 6.47
N GLY A 114 -0.17 4.87 5.95
CA GLY A 114 -0.63 4.76 4.58
C GLY A 114 -1.72 3.70 4.45
N MET A 115 -2.48 3.79 3.38
CA MET A 115 -3.55 2.87 3.02
C MET A 115 -3.62 2.75 1.50
N GLU A 116 -3.85 1.54 1.01
CA GLU A 116 -4.02 1.30 -0.42
C GLU A 116 -4.88 0.06 -0.65
N SER A 117 -5.63 0.04 -1.75
CA SER A 117 -6.30 -1.15 -2.25
C SER A 117 -6.19 -1.17 -3.76
N MET A 118 -5.16 -1.85 -4.25
CA MET A 118 -4.85 -1.89 -5.69
C MET A 118 -5.94 -2.63 -6.47
N SER A 119 -6.59 -3.60 -5.85
CA SER A 119 -7.73 -4.35 -6.42
C SER A 119 -8.97 -3.47 -6.68
N ARG A 120 -9.05 -2.29 -6.06
CA ARG A 120 -10.18 -1.36 -6.20
C ARG A 120 -9.86 -0.13 -7.05
N ALA A 121 -8.68 -0.07 -7.66
CA ALA A 121 -8.35 0.98 -8.60
C ALA A 121 -9.33 0.97 -9.79
N PRO A 122 -10.05 2.07 -10.07
CA PRO A 122 -11.03 2.09 -11.16
C PRO A 122 -10.36 2.29 -12.51
N HIS A 123 -11.10 1.97 -13.56
CA HIS A 123 -10.80 2.45 -14.90
C HIS A 123 -11.49 3.79 -15.14
N VAL A 124 -10.83 4.73 -15.77
CA VAL A 124 -11.34 6.08 -16.07
C VAL A 124 -11.38 6.37 -17.55
N ALA A 125 -12.32 7.20 -17.97
CA ALA A 125 -12.43 7.69 -19.32
C ALA A 125 -12.58 9.23 -19.32
N TYR A 126 -11.93 9.91 -20.26
CA TYR A 126 -12.04 11.35 -20.46
C TYR A 126 -13.21 11.65 -21.42
N LEU A 127 -14.39 11.94 -20.88
CA LEU A 127 -15.60 12.13 -21.66
C LEU A 127 -16.15 13.58 -21.62
N ARG A 128 -15.56 14.49 -20.82
CA ARG A 128 -16.05 15.86 -20.64
C ARG A 128 -15.85 16.76 -21.87
N ASP A 129 -14.90 16.44 -22.73
CA ASP A 129 -14.60 17.15 -23.98
C ASP A 129 -15.50 16.77 -25.15
N GLY A 130 -16.52 15.94 -24.90
CA GLY A 130 -17.55 15.62 -25.85
C GLY A 130 -17.25 14.41 -26.73
N HIS A 131 -17.37 13.23 -26.18
CA HIS A 131 -17.37 12.01 -26.98
C HIS A 131 -18.67 11.88 -27.77
N ARG A 132 -18.64 12.23 -29.08
CA ARG A 132 -19.84 12.38 -29.90
C ARG A 132 -20.28 11.08 -30.60
N LEU A 133 -19.35 10.22 -31.01
CA LEU A 133 -19.60 8.99 -31.75
C LEU A 133 -18.39 8.05 -31.70
N GLY A 134 -18.66 6.73 -31.68
CA GLY A 134 -17.63 5.69 -31.67
C GLY A 134 -17.27 5.20 -30.26
N ASP A 135 -16.23 4.38 -30.17
CA ASP A 135 -15.77 3.77 -28.90
C ASP A 135 -15.04 4.77 -28.03
N ALA A 136 -15.18 4.62 -26.70
CA ALA A 136 -14.39 5.35 -25.70
C ALA A 136 -13.38 4.41 -25.05
N ALA A 137 -12.10 4.78 -25.09
CA ALA A 137 -11.05 4.05 -24.37
C ALA A 137 -11.10 4.36 -22.89
N MET A 138 -10.93 3.34 -22.06
CA MET A 138 -10.74 3.47 -20.61
C MET A 138 -9.29 3.23 -20.25
N ARG A 139 -8.79 3.96 -19.24
CA ARG A 139 -7.44 3.79 -18.70
C ARG A 139 -7.53 3.15 -17.32
N ASP A 140 -6.73 2.14 -17.08
CA ASP A 140 -6.55 1.54 -15.76
C ASP A 140 -5.73 2.49 -14.89
N THR A 141 -6.33 3.00 -13.81
CA THR A 141 -5.63 3.93 -12.89
C THR A 141 -4.55 3.25 -12.06
N LEU A 142 -4.65 1.93 -11.83
CA LEU A 142 -3.58 1.17 -11.21
C LEU A 142 -2.28 1.30 -12.01
N ILE A 143 -2.37 1.16 -13.32
CA ILE A 143 -1.24 1.32 -14.22
C ILE A 143 -0.88 2.81 -14.37
N ALA A 144 -1.84 3.65 -14.79
CA ALA A 144 -1.58 5.03 -15.19
C ALA A 144 -1.06 5.91 -14.04
N ASP A 145 -1.59 5.74 -12.83
CA ASP A 145 -1.31 6.61 -11.69
C ASP A 145 -0.36 5.96 -10.67
N GLY A 146 -0.26 4.61 -10.65
CA GLY A 146 0.55 3.88 -9.69
C GLY A 146 1.82 3.24 -10.26
N LEU A 147 1.76 2.64 -11.46
CA LEU A 147 2.83 1.78 -11.97
C LEU A 147 3.51 2.30 -13.25
N TRP A 148 3.03 3.39 -13.83
CA TRP A 148 3.63 4.01 -15.01
C TRP A 148 4.42 5.26 -14.65
N CYS A 149 5.70 5.29 -15.03
CA CYS A 149 6.53 6.49 -14.84
C CYS A 149 6.20 7.53 -15.92
N ALA A 150 5.54 8.60 -15.52
CA ALA A 150 5.19 9.70 -16.43
C ALA A 150 6.42 10.48 -16.96
N LEU A 151 7.57 10.39 -16.28
CA LEU A 151 8.80 11.10 -16.66
C LEU A 151 9.62 10.35 -17.72
N THR A 152 9.60 9.01 -17.66
CA THR A 152 10.39 8.16 -18.55
C THR A 152 9.52 7.33 -19.50
N ASP A 153 8.20 7.51 -19.42
CA ASP A 153 7.17 6.86 -20.23
C ASP A 153 7.29 5.35 -20.28
N GLN A 154 7.43 4.72 -19.10
CA GLN A 154 7.56 3.27 -18.99
C GLN A 154 6.98 2.72 -17.69
N HIS A 155 6.62 1.44 -17.70
CA HIS A 155 6.19 0.72 -16.49
C HIS A 155 7.32 0.62 -15.47
N MET A 156 6.98 0.57 -14.15
CA MET A 156 7.97 0.42 -13.08
C MET A 156 8.88 -0.81 -13.24
N GLY A 157 8.37 -1.91 -13.82
CA GLY A 157 9.21 -3.05 -14.18
C GLY A 157 10.25 -2.73 -15.26
N GLY A 158 9.93 -1.83 -16.20
CA GLY A 158 10.90 -1.30 -17.17
C GLY A 158 11.98 -0.46 -16.50
N THR A 159 11.63 0.34 -15.48
CA THR A 159 12.64 1.06 -14.69
C THR A 159 13.54 0.12 -13.92
N ALA A 160 13.02 -1.02 -13.44
CA ALA A 160 13.83 -2.06 -12.81
C ALA A 160 14.83 -2.70 -13.79
N GLU A 161 14.44 -2.91 -15.06
CA GLU A 161 15.36 -3.35 -16.10
C GLU A 161 16.50 -2.34 -16.34
N VAL A 162 16.18 -1.04 -16.33
CA VAL A 162 17.21 0.02 -16.45
C VAL A 162 18.18 -0.02 -15.27
N VAL A 163 17.69 -0.26 -14.05
CA VAL A 163 18.54 -0.41 -12.87
C VAL A 163 19.43 -1.64 -12.98
N ALA A 164 18.85 -2.79 -13.38
CA ALA A 164 19.59 -4.03 -13.56
C ALA A 164 20.73 -3.86 -14.56
N GLU A 165 20.46 -3.25 -15.70
CA GLU A 165 21.45 -2.99 -16.75
C GLU A 165 22.53 -2.00 -16.27
N ARG A 166 22.13 -0.87 -15.68
CA ARG A 166 23.05 0.20 -15.26
C ARG A 166 24.01 -0.23 -14.17
N PHE A 167 23.56 -1.08 -13.25
CA PHE A 167 24.34 -1.52 -12.10
C PHE A 167 24.86 -2.95 -12.24
N GLY A 168 24.64 -3.61 -13.37
CA GLY A 168 25.14 -4.97 -13.64
C GLY A 168 24.52 -6.02 -12.72
N VAL A 169 23.23 -5.86 -12.34
CA VAL A 169 22.53 -6.83 -11.49
C VAL A 169 22.05 -7.98 -12.37
N SER A 170 22.62 -9.15 -12.22
CA SER A 170 22.28 -10.32 -13.02
C SER A 170 20.89 -10.87 -12.73
N ARG A 171 20.36 -11.68 -13.65
CA ARG A 171 19.10 -12.40 -13.44
C ARG A 171 19.22 -13.36 -12.24
N GLU A 172 20.34 -14.02 -12.10
CA GLU A 172 20.65 -14.94 -11.03
C GLU A 172 20.65 -14.24 -9.66
N ASP A 173 21.22 -13.02 -9.58
CA ASP A 173 21.21 -12.23 -8.36
C ASP A 173 19.80 -11.77 -7.99
N GLN A 174 18.99 -11.36 -8.97
CA GLN A 174 17.59 -10.98 -8.77
C GLN A 174 16.77 -12.16 -8.24
N ASP A 175 16.90 -13.32 -8.87
CA ASP A 175 16.17 -14.54 -8.46
C ASP A 175 16.66 -15.04 -7.08
N ALA A 176 17.96 -14.92 -6.78
CA ALA A 176 18.50 -15.27 -5.48
C ALA A 176 17.94 -14.37 -4.38
N PHE A 177 17.87 -13.06 -4.62
CA PHE A 177 17.31 -12.09 -3.68
C PHE A 177 15.80 -12.34 -3.47
N ALA A 178 15.05 -12.59 -4.55
CA ALA A 178 13.62 -12.86 -4.47
C ALA A 178 13.32 -14.16 -3.71
N ALA A 179 14.05 -15.25 -3.97
CA ALA A 179 13.90 -16.50 -3.25
C ALA A 179 14.20 -16.34 -1.76
N GLU A 180 15.26 -15.61 -1.42
CA GLU A 180 15.62 -15.33 -0.02
C GLU A 180 14.56 -14.46 0.66
N SER A 181 14.01 -13.45 -0.01
CA SER A 181 12.92 -12.61 0.51
C SER A 181 11.69 -13.45 0.84
N GLN A 182 11.27 -14.36 -0.05
CA GLN A 182 10.14 -15.26 0.21
C GLN A 182 10.44 -16.24 1.35
N ARG A 183 11.66 -16.77 1.42
CA ARG A 183 12.09 -17.66 2.52
C ARG A 183 12.02 -16.93 3.87
N LEU A 184 12.49 -15.69 3.94
CA LEU A 184 12.44 -14.87 5.15
C LEU A 184 11.00 -14.54 5.56
N ALA A 185 10.14 -14.20 4.60
CA ALA A 185 8.71 -13.95 4.85
C ALA A 185 8.04 -15.21 5.43
N ARG A 186 8.29 -16.39 4.84
CA ARG A 186 7.78 -17.66 5.36
C ARG A 186 8.23 -17.89 6.80
N LEU A 187 9.52 -17.76 7.09
CA LEU A 187 10.04 -17.95 8.45
C LEU A 187 9.45 -16.96 9.45
N ALA A 188 9.23 -15.71 9.04
CA ALA A 188 8.61 -14.72 9.89
C ALA A 188 7.15 -15.07 10.22
N MET A 189 6.41 -15.59 9.24
CA MET A 189 5.03 -16.08 9.44
C MET A 189 5.00 -17.31 10.34
N GLU A 190 5.82 -18.32 10.07
CA GLU A 190 5.91 -19.56 10.88
C GLU A 190 6.29 -19.29 12.35
N ARG A 191 7.08 -18.24 12.60
CA ARG A 191 7.52 -17.80 13.93
C ARG A 191 6.64 -16.73 14.55
N GLU A 192 5.55 -16.38 13.88
CA GLU A 192 4.60 -15.33 14.32
C GLU A 192 5.26 -13.97 14.61
N HIS A 193 6.37 -13.61 13.93
CA HIS A 193 7.12 -12.37 14.18
C HIS A 193 6.28 -11.10 13.98
N PHE A 194 5.22 -11.19 13.18
CA PHE A 194 4.32 -10.05 12.89
C PHE A 194 3.00 -10.10 13.65
N ARG A 195 2.79 -11.12 14.50
CA ARG A 195 1.52 -11.33 15.21
C ARG A 195 1.04 -10.09 15.95
N ASP A 196 1.95 -9.43 16.67
CA ASP A 196 1.61 -8.25 17.45
C ASP A 196 1.41 -6.97 16.60
N GLN A 197 1.73 -7.01 15.32
CA GLN A 197 1.56 -5.88 14.40
C GLN A 197 0.28 -6.01 13.58
N VAL A 198 -0.13 -7.22 13.24
CA VAL A 198 -1.25 -7.49 12.36
C VAL A 198 -2.58 -7.27 13.08
N VAL A 199 -3.44 -6.47 12.44
CA VAL A 199 -4.82 -6.22 12.88
C VAL A 199 -5.76 -6.99 11.96
N PRO A 200 -6.60 -7.90 12.49
CA PRO A 200 -7.58 -8.61 11.67
C PRO A 200 -8.57 -7.66 10.99
N VAL A 201 -8.88 -7.94 9.73
CA VAL A 201 -9.81 -7.17 8.92
C VAL A 201 -11.12 -7.95 8.73
N PRO A 202 -12.27 -7.42 9.19
CA PRO A 202 -13.57 -8.03 8.91
C PRO A 202 -13.98 -7.76 7.47
N VAL A 203 -13.98 -8.79 6.64
CA VAL A 203 -14.37 -8.71 5.22
C VAL A 203 -15.84 -9.07 5.07
N PRO A 204 -16.69 -8.11 4.64
CA PRO A 204 -18.12 -8.35 4.45
C PRO A 204 -18.40 -9.48 3.46
N GLN A 205 -19.38 -10.32 3.78
CA GLN A 205 -19.86 -11.39 2.92
C GLN A 205 -21.22 -11.04 2.32
N ARG A 206 -21.56 -11.63 1.18
CA ARG A 206 -22.90 -11.46 0.59
C ARG A 206 -24.02 -11.99 1.50
N ARG A 207 -23.73 -12.99 2.31
CA ARG A 207 -24.63 -13.59 3.30
C ARG A 207 -23.81 -14.06 4.49
N GLY A 208 -24.36 -13.92 5.72
CA GLY A 208 -23.70 -14.34 6.95
C GLY A 208 -22.78 -13.27 7.54
N ASP A 209 -22.01 -13.67 8.53
CA ASP A 209 -21.09 -12.81 9.25
C ASP A 209 -19.84 -12.48 8.41
N PRO A 210 -19.16 -11.36 8.68
CA PRO A 210 -17.88 -11.05 8.03
C PRO A 210 -16.84 -12.15 8.29
N VAL A 211 -16.03 -12.44 7.28
CA VAL A 211 -14.86 -13.31 7.43
C VAL A 211 -13.69 -12.46 7.94
N MET A 212 -13.05 -12.91 9.02
CA MET A 212 -11.86 -12.25 9.54
C MET A 212 -10.64 -12.68 8.74
N VAL A 213 -9.95 -11.71 8.14
CA VAL A 213 -8.67 -11.91 7.46
C VAL A 213 -7.57 -11.37 8.37
N ASP A 214 -6.68 -12.23 8.82
CA ASP A 214 -5.64 -11.97 9.83
C ASP A 214 -4.24 -12.44 9.41
N THR A 215 -4.11 -12.96 8.20
CA THR A 215 -2.87 -13.55 7.70
C THR A 215 -2.46 -12.91 6.38
N ASP A 216 -1.16 -12.66 6.20
CA ASP A 216 -0.59 -12.16 4.95
C ASP A 216 -0.81 -13.18 3.82
N GLU A 217 -1.53 -12.77 2.77
CA GLU A 217 -1.87 -13.60 1.61
C GLU A 217 -0.83 -13.47 0.48
N HIS A 218 -0.11 -12.36 0.44
CA HIS A 218 0.81 -12.02 -0.65
C HIS A 218 2.07 -12.91 -0.73
N PRO A 219 2.71 -13.34 0.37
CA PRO A 219 3.91 -14.17 0.32
C PRO A 219 3.67 -15.50 -0.39
N ARG A 220 4.68 -15.95 -1.15
CA ARG A 220 4.69 -17.23 -1.88
C ARG A 220 5.76 -18.15 -1.29
N PRO A 221 5.43 -18.89 -0.23
CA PRO A 221 6.40 -19.65 0.57
C PRO A 221 7.15 -20.74 -0.19
N ASP A 222 6.57 -21.23 -1.30
CA ASP A 222 7.15 -22.31 -2.12
C ASP A 222 8.10 -21.79 -3.22
N THR A 223 8.41 -20.48 -3.21
CA THR A 223 9.32 -19.89 -4.18
C THR A 223 10.75 -20.38 -3.99
N THR A 224 11.37 -20.92 -5.05
CA THR A 224 12.77 -21.32 -5.08
C THR A 224 13.50 -20.68 -6.25
N ARG A 225 14.83 -20.72 -6.27
CA ARG A 225 15.63 -20.22 -7.41
C ARG A 225 15.28 -20.98 -8.70
N GLU A 226 15.02 -22.28 -8.62
CA GLU A 226 14.69 -23.13 -9.76
C GLU A 226 13.33 -22.72 -10.36
N THR A 227 12.33 -22.45 -9.52
CA THR A 227 11.02 -21.99 -10.00
C THR A 227 11.08 -20.60 -10.62
N LEU A 228 11.92 -19.71 -10.07
CA LEU A 228 12.12 -18.37 -10.61
C LEU A 228 12.87 -18.39 -11.94
N ALA A 229 13.92 -19.23 -12.07
CA ALA A 229 14.71 -19.34 -13.29
C ALA A 229 13.88 -19.72 -14.54
N GLY A 230 12.78 -20.46 -14.32
CA GLY A 230 11.83 -20.83 -15.39
C GLY A 230 10.91 -19.71 -15.86
N LEU A 231 10.86 -18.57 -15.19
CA LEU A 231 9.97 -17.46 -15.54
C LEU A 231 10.53 -16.62 -16.69
N ARG A 232 9.63 -16.18 -17.58
CA ARG A 232 9.99 -15.27 -18.68
C ARG A 232 10.08 -13.83 -18.18
N PRO A 233 10.95 -12.99 -18.79
CA PRO A 233 10.93 -11.55 -18.58
C PRO A 233 9.53 -10.99 -18.84
N ALA A 234 9.07 -10.07 -17.97
CA ALA A 234 7.69 -9.57 -18.00
C ALA A 234 7.58 -8.16 -18.62
N PHE A 235 8.67 -7.39 -18.67
CA PHE A 235 8.61 -5.96 -18.99
C PHE A 235 9.40 -5.57 -20.23
N ARG A 236 10.36 -6.39 -20.66
CA ARG A 236 11.21 -6.15 -21.84
C ARG A 236 11.61 -7.49 -22.46
N GLU A 237 11.57 -7.57 -23.79
CA GLU A 237 12.14 -8.72 -24.52
C GLU A 237 13.65 -8.84 -24.24
N GLY A 238 14.11 -10.03 -23.89
CA GLY A 238 15.49 -10.25 -23.48
C GLY A 238 15.87 -9.63 -22.14
N GLY A 239 14.90 -9.15 -21.36
CA GLY A 239 15.11 -8.60 -20.02
C GLY A 239 15.38 -9.64 -18.95
N THR A 240 15.50 -9.18 -17.70
CA THR A 240 15.83 -10.02 -16.54
C THR A 240 14.76 -9.97 -15.45
N VAL A 241 13.90 -8.93 -15.46
CA VAL A 241 12.85 -8.73 -14.46
C VAL A 241 11.60 -9.55 -14.82
N THR A 242 11.17 -10.39 -13.89
CA THR A 242 10.05 -11.32 -14.06
C THR A 242 8.95 -11.04 -13.05
N ALA A 243 7.78 -11.67 -13.21
CA ALA A 243 6.71 -11.63 -12.22
C ALA A 243 7.10 -12.26 -10.86
N GLY A 244 8.18 -13.04 -10.81
CA GLY A 244 8.62 -13.72 -9.59
C GLY A 244 9.72 -12.97 -8.84
N ASN A 245 10.52 -12.14 -9.53
CA ASN A 245 11.59 -11.35 -8.92
C ASN A 245 11.27 -9.84 -8.84
N ALA A 246 10.11 -9.41 -9.34
CA ALA A 246 9.57 -8.08 -9.13
C ALA A 246 8.64 -8.03 -7.91
N SER A 247 8.36 -6.81 -7.41
CA SER A 247 7.27 -6.58 -6.45
C SER A 247 5.94 -7.05 -7.03
N GLY A 248 5.16 -7.77 -6.23
CA GLY A 248 3.81 -8.13 -6.61
C GLY A 248 2.82 -6.97 -6.45
N ILE A 249 1.64 -7.15 -7.03
CA ILE A 249 0.47 -6.26 -6.85
C ILE A 249 -0.37 -6.83 -5.71
N ASN A 250 -0.85 -6.00 -4.80
CA ASN A 250 -1.62 -6.41 -3.62
C ASN A 250 -2.81 -5.48 -3.33
#